data_427b9f2461cdbefc12d41471c62b868c
#
_entry.id   427b9f2461cdbefc12d41471c62b868c
#
_cell.length_a   1.000
_cell.length_b   1.000
_cell.length_c   1.000
_cell.angle_alpha   90.00
_cell.angle_beta   90.00
_cell.angle_gamma   90.00
#
_symmetry.space_group_name_H-M   'P 1'
#
loop_
_entity.id
_entity.type
_entity.pdbx_description
1 polymer ?
#
loop_
_entity_poly.entity_id
_entity_poly.type
_entity_poly.pdbx_seq_one_letter_code
_entity_poly.pdbx_strand_id
1 'polypeptide(L)'
;DSSTSRGLGDVYKRQHPDRVIVAGFFMAVLNLLTMLPYTIYSNANLPGEDASVEVLITWLYTGVVLMIVGMIVYQILVIPLEMTYYILSDKPELKSTEAMKESLEMMHGNFGRYLMLKISFIPLMFLSVFTFYIALLWIFPYMAMTEVMFYRDLTGELKVQKEEEERAARDYVNPMFDSYSQSEQPQEDETHPQQFWRVPEESVSYENEDEQNITDSTEIQNVQTDMDDKKE
;
A
#
# COMPACT_ATOMS: atom_id res chain seq x y z
N ASP A 1 -40.04 -19.11 12.63
CA ASP A 1 -39.76 -18.12 11.56
C ASP A 1 -39.37 -16.70 12.01
N SER A 2 -38.79 -16.54 13.19
CA SER A 2 -38.44 -15.21 13.69
C SER A 2 -36.93 -14.93 13.75
N SER A 3 -36.08 -15.86 13.31
CA SER A 3 -34.63 -15.72 13.39
C SER A 3 -34.02 -14.87 12.27
N THR A 4 -34.61 -14.93 11.07
CA THR A 4 -34.09 -14.20 9.89
C THR A 4 -34.36 -12.69 9.97
N SER A 5 -35.48 -12.28 10.55
CA SER A 5 -35.81 -10.86 10.69
C SER A 5 -35.01 -10.14 11.78
N ARG A 6 -34.51 -10.88 12.80
CA ARG A 6 -33.63 -10.31 13.82
C ARG A 6 -32.24 -10.02 13.28
N GLY A 7 -31.71 -10.89 12.41
CA GLY A 7 -30.39 -10.67 11.79
C GLY A 7 -30.33 -9.44 10.91
N LEU A 8 -31.36 -9.20 10.11
CA LEU A 8 -31.45 -8.01 9.25
C LEU A 8 -31.63 -6.71 10.05
N GLY A 9 -32.40 -6.74 11.13
CA GLY A 9 -32.60 -5.60 12.03
C GLY A 9 -31.35 -5.22 12.80
N ASP A 10 -30.53 -6.18 13.20
CA ASP A 10 -29.27 -5.93 13.90
C ASP A 10 -28.17 -5.39 12.97
N VAL A 11 -28.12 -5.85 11.71
CA VAL A 11 -27.21 -5.31 10.69
C VAL A 11 -27.57 -3.85 10.38
N TYR A 12 -28.84 -3.54 10.24
CA TYR A 12 -29.31 -2.17 9.99
C TYR A 12 -29.08 -1.25 11.19
N LYS A 13 -29.21 -1.76 12.41
CA LYS A 13 -29.02 -0.99 13.65
C LYS A 13 -27.55 -0.67 13.96
N ARG A 14 -26.59 -1.41 13.37
CA ARG A 14 -25.15 -1.16 13.50
C ARG A 14 -24.61 -0.13 12.51
N GLN A 15 -25.37 0.21 11.48
CA GLN A 15 -24.98 1.26 10.54
C GLN A 15 -25.36 2.63 11.16
N HIS A 16 -24.36 3.34 11.65
CA HIS A 16 -24.47 4.73 12.12
C HIS A 16 -24.03 5.70 11.02
N PRO A 17 -24.85 6.00 10.02
CA PRO A 17 -24.49 6.89 8.91
C PRO A 17 -24.20 8.31 9.38
N ASP A 18 -24.76 8.72 10.52
CA ASP A 18 -24.52 10.00 11.19
C ASP A 18 -23.03 10.25 11.44
N ARG A 19 -22.27 9.24 11.82
CA ARG A 19 -20.83 9.35 12.12
C ARG A 19 -19.99 9.54 10.87
N VAL A 20 -20.31 8.83 9.80
CA VAL A 20 -19.67 9.00 8.49
C VAL A 20 -19.98 10.39 7.92
N ILE A 21 -21.21 10.87 8.10
CA ILE A 21 -21.64 12.22 7.67
C ILE A 21 -20.84 13.28 8.44
N VAL A 22 -20.66 13.14 9.76
CA VAL A 22 -19.87 14.08 10.57
C VAL A 22 -18.41 14.10 10.12
N ALA A 23 -17.80 12.94 9.86
CA ALA A 23 -16.45 12.88 9.32
C ALA A 23 -16.34 13.54 7.95
N GLY A 24 -17.28 13.27 7.06
CA GLY A 24 -17.38 13.90 5.75
C GLY A 24 -17.57 15.41 5.82
N PHE A 25 -18.42 15.88 6.74
CA PHE A 25 -18.60 17.31 6.98
C PHE A 25 -17.32 18.00 7.42
N PHE A 26 -16.56 17.38 8.33
CA PHE A 26 -15.26 17.91 8.75
C PHE A 26 -14.28 18.03 7.58
N MET A 27 -14.20 17.00 6.73
CA MET A 27 -13.35 17.04 5.54
C MET A 27 -13.81 18.07 4.50
N ALA A 28 -15.15 18.27 4.37
CA ALA A 28 -15.70 19.31 3.51
C ALA A 28 -15.37 20.72 4.01
N VAL A 29 -15.44 20.95 5.33
CA VAL A 29 -15.01 22.22 5.94
C VAL A 29 -13.52 22.48 5.70
N LEU A 30 -12.70 21.45 5.84
CA LEU A 30 -11.26 21.53 5.58
C LEU A 30 -10.99 21.87 4.12
N ASN A 31 -11.73 21.26 3.18
CA ASN A 31 -11.64 21.60 1.76
C ASN A 31 -12.05 23.05 1.48
N LEU A 32 -13.16 23.50 2.06
CA LEU A 32 -13.61 24.86 1.93
C LEU A 32 -12.54 25.85 2.42
N LEU A 33 -11.93 25.57 3.57
CA LEU A 33 -10.90 26.42 4.16
C LEU A 33 -9.64 26.51 3.29
N THR A 34 -9.20 25.39 2.73
CA THR A 34 -7.99 25.34 1.86
C THR A 34 -8.23 25.99 0.49
N MET A 35 -9.50 26.02 0.02
CA MET A 35 -9.86 26.67 -1.25
C MET A 35 -10.23 28.16 -1.09
N LEU A 36 -10.31 28.68 0.14
CA LEU A 36 -10.61 30.10 0.40
C LEU A 36 -9.71 31.08 -0.35
N PRO A 37 -8.37 30.91 -0.40
CA PRO A 37 -7.50 31.85 -1.13
C PRO A 37 -7.87 31.97 -2.61
N TYR A 38 -8.18 30.84 -3.25
CA TYR A 38 -8.63 30.80 -4.63
C TYR A 38 -9.99 31.49 -4.81
N THR A 39 -10.98 31.16 -3.96
CA THR A 39 -12.32 31.72 -4.05
C THR A 39 -12.35 33.22 -3.81
N ILE A 40 -11.57 33.70 -2.85
CA ILE A 40 -11.46 35.16 -2.58
C ILE A 40 -10.80 35.84 -3.79
N TYR A 41 -9.68 35.29 -4.29
CA TYR A 41 -8.98 35.86 -5.43
C TYR A 41 -9.86 35.92 -6.67
N SER A 42 -10.53 34.84 -7.02
CA SER A 42 -11.36 34.74 -8.23
C SER A 42 -12.56 35.70 -8.21
N ASN A 43 -13.16 35.93 -7.03
CA ASN A 43 -14.29 36.85 -6.89
C ASN A 43 -13.87 38.32 -6.75
N ALA A 44 -12.76 38.59 -6.04
CA ALA A 44 -12.31 39.97 -5.81
C ALA A 44 -11.63 40.60 -7.02
N ASN A 45 -11.01 39.79 -7.89
CA ASN A 45 -10.23 40.27 -9.02
C ASN A 45 -10.84 39.85 -10.40
N LEU A 46 -12.16 39.77 -10.47
CA LEU A 46 -12.82 39.42 -11.72
C LEU A 46 -12.52 40.46 -12.79
N PRO A 47 -11.93 40.08 -13.96
CA PRO A 47 -11.64 41.02 -15.02
C PRO A 47 -12.91 41.62 -15.62
N GLY A 48 -12.92 42.91 -15.89
CA GLY A 48 -14.06 43.57 -16.57
C GLY A 48 -14.16 43.16 -18.05
N GLU A 49 -15.28 43.52 -18.69
CA GLU A 49 -15.53 43.18 -20.10
C GLU A 49 -14.49 43.77 -21.06
N ASP A 50 -13.85 44.90 -20.70
CA ASP A 50 -12.83 45.59 -21.46
C ASP A 50 -11.39 45.22 -21.05
N ALA A 51 -11.23 44.15 -20.28
CA ALA A 51 -9.92 43.75 -19.79
C ALA A 51 -8.98 43.33 -20.94
N SER A 52 -7.74 43.79 -20.87
CA SER A 52 -6.73 43.38 -21.85
C SER A 52 -6.41 41.88 -21.71
N VAL A 53 -5.94 41.29 -22.80
CA VAL A 53 -5.55 39.87 -22.84
C VAL A 53 -4.49 39.53 -21.79
N GLU A 54 -3.57 40.46 -21.51
CA GLU A 54 -2.55 40.28 -20.46
C GLU A 54 -3.15 40.18 -19.06
N VAL A 55 -4.17 40.98 -18.76
CA VAL A 55 -4.91 40.93 -17.46
C VAL A 55 -5.64 39.60 -17.34
N LEU A 56 -6.30 39.13 -18.43
CA LEU A 56 -6.99 37.85 -18.44
C LEU A 56 -6.03 36.68 -18.20
N ILE A 57 -4.89 36.68 -18.90
CA ILE A 57 -3.86 35.63 -18.74
C ILE A 57 -3.32 35.64 -17.32
N THR A 58 -2.98 36.80 -16.77
CA THR A 58 -2.45 36.94 -15.40
C THR A 58 -3.47 36.46 -14.35
N TRP A 59 -4.74 36.86 -14.51
CA TRP A 59 -5.82 36.43 -13.63
C TRP A 59 -6.01 34.90 -13.66
N LEU A 60 -6.07 34.32 -14.87
CA LEU A 60 -6.18 32.89 -15.06
C LEU A 60 -4.99 32.11 -14.48
N TYR A 61 -3.77 32.57 -14.79
CA TYR A 61 -2.53 31.93 -14.28
C TYR A 61 -2.49 31.94 -12.74
N THR A 62 -2.73 33.10 -12.13
CA THR A 62 -2.72 33.22 -10.67
C THR A 62 -3.83 32.40 -10.02
N GLY A 63 -5.02 32.38 -10.61
CA GLY A 63 -6.14 31.55 -10.16
C GLY A 63 -5.81 30.07 -10.22
N VAL A 64 -5.24 29.57 -11.31
CA VAL A 64 -4.82 28.16 -11.46
C VAL A 64 -3.73 27.80 -10.46
N VAL A 65 -2.75 28.67 -10.24
CA VAL A 65 -1.70 28.44 -9.23
C VAL A 65 -2.28 28.33 -7.82
N LEU A 66 -3.17 29.26 -7.44
CA LEU A 66 -3.82 29.23 -6.12
C LEU A 66 -4.69 28.00 -5.95
N MET A 67 -5.40 27.58 -7.00
CA MET A 67 -6.20 26.34 -7.00
C MET A 67 -5.33 25.11 -6.78
N ILE A 68 -4.22 25.00 -7.51
CA ILE A 68 -3.28 23.86 -7.38
C ILE A 68 -2.66 23.83 -5.99
N VAL A 69 -2.21 24.98 -5.48
CA VAL A 69 -1.65 25.07 -4.12
C VAL A 69 -2.69 24.68 -3.07
N GLY A 70 -3.92 25.18 -3.17
CA GLY A 70 -5.02 24.81 -2.27
C GLY A 70 -5.30 23.30 -2.31
N MET A 71 -5.31 22.70 -3.50
CA MET A 71 -5.50 21.27 -3.69
C MET A 71 -4.37 20.45 -3.04
N ILE A 72 -3.12 20.86 -3.21
CA ILE A 72 -1.96 20.17 -2.60
C ILE A 72 -2.04 20.27 -1.07
N VAL A 73 -2.30 21.45 -0.54
CA VAL A 73 -2.46 21.66 0.91
C VAL A 73 -3.59 20.79 1.47
N TYR A 74 -4.73 20.77 0.79
CA TYR A 74 -5.85 19.91 1.17
C TYR A 74 -5.46 18.44 1.22
N GLN A 75 -4.80 17.93 0.19
CA GLN A 75 -4.36 16.53 0.15
C GLN A 75 -3.41 16.18 1.30
N ILE A 76 -2.45 17.05 1.62
CA ILE A 76 -1.52 16.85 2.74
C ILE A 76 -2.28 16.77 4.08
N LEU A 77 -3.31 17.60 4.26
CA LEU A 77 -4.10 17.64 5.49
C LEU A 77 -5.09 16.47 5.60
N VAL A 78 -5.63 15.99 4.47
CA VAL A 78 -6.63 14.91 4.44
C VAL A 78 -6.02 13.53 4.49
N ILE A 79 -4.85 13.31 3.91
CA ILE A 79 -4.16 12.02 3.89
C ILE A 79 -4.16 11.31 5.26
N PRO A 80 -3.76 11.96 6.37
CA PRO A 80 -3.75 11.30 7.67
C PRO A 80 -5.15 11.01 8.24
N LEU A 81 -6.20 11.62 7.69
CA LEU A 81 -7.60 11.42 8.08
C LEU A 81 -8.35 10.42 7.19
N GLU A 82 -7.75 10.00 6.09
CA GLU A 82 -8.42 9.18 5.07
C GLU A 82 -8.80 7.80 5.60
N MET A 83 -8.01 7.25 6.55
CA MET A 83 -8.30 5.97 7.20
C MET A 83 -9.53 6.03 8.12
N THR A 84 -10.03 7.22 8.48
CA THR A 84 -11.19 7.42 9.34
C THR A 84 -12.42 6.66 8.84
N TYR A 85 -12.65 6.64 7.53
CA TYR A 85 -13.80 5.94 6.94
C TYR A 85 -13.71 4.42 7.11
N TYR A 86 -12.51 3.86 6.97
CA TYR A 86 -12.26 2.43 7.18
C TYR A 86 -12.42 2.05 8.65
N ILE A 87 -11.90 2.87 9.56
CA ILE A 87 -12.05 2.69 11.01
C ILE A 87 -13.53 2.72 11.42
N LEU A 88 -14.32 3.66 10.90
CA LEU A 88 -15.76 3.74 11.17
C LEU A 88 -16.54 2.57 10.59
N SER A 89 -16.06 1.96 9.51
CA SER A 89 -16.65 0.75 8.95
C SER A 89 -16.40 -0.47 9.82
N ASP A 90 -15.18 -0.63 10.36
CA ASP A 90 -14.79 -1.75 11.21
C ASP A 90 -15.31 -1.61 12.64
N LYS A 91 -15.29 -0.37 13.16
CA LYS A 91 -15.67 -0.04 14.52
C LYS A 91 -16.84 0.97 14.54
N PRO A 92 -18.05 0.56 14.17
CA PRO A 92 -19.20 1.47 14.05
C PRO A 92 -19.62 2.09 15.39
N GLU A 93 -19.09 1.63 16.49
CA GLU A 93 -19.37 2.12 17.85
C GLU A 93 -18.56 3.38 18.20
N LEU A 94 -17.43 3.62 17.50
CA LEU A 94 -16.59 4.78 17.74
C LEU A 94 -17.27 6.08 17.29
N LYS A 95 -17.00 7.16 17.99
CA LYS A 95 -17.39 8.51 17.53
C LYS A 95 -16.47 8.95 16.39
N SER A 96 -16.99 9.80 15.49
CA SER A 96 -16.21 10.33 14.36
C SER A 96 -14.88 10.97 14.79
N THR A 97 -14.88 11.70 15.92
CA THR A 97 -13.68 12.36 16.45
C THR A 97 -12.65 11.37 17.02
N GLU A 98 -13.10 10.24 17.57
CA GLU A 98 -12.24 9.16 18.08
C GLU A 98 -11.62 8.41 16.90
N ALA A 99 -12.43 8.10 15.88
CA ALA A 99 -11.95 7.48 14.65
C ALA A 99 -10.93 8.37 13.90
N MET A 100 -11.12 9.70 13.89
CA MET A 100 -10.15 10.65 13.35
C MET A 100 -8.83 10.62 14.12
N LYS A 101 -8.86 10.55 15.45
CA LYS A 101 -7.64 10.44 16.26
C LYS A 101 -6.92 9.12 16.00
N GLU A 102 -7.65 8.01 15.97
CA GLU A 102 -7.10 6.70 15.66
C GLU A 102 -6.48 6.68 14.26
N SER A 103 -7.12 7.33 13.28
CA SER A 103 -6.56 7.51 11.93
C SER A 103 -5.24 8.27 11.93
N LEU A 104 -5.16 9.38 12.68
CA LEU A 104 -3.94 10.16 12.83
C LEU A 104 -2.80 9.35 13.48
N GLU A 105 -3.12 8.60 14.54
CA GLU A 105 -2.15 7.75 15.23
C GLU A 105 -1.65 6.62 14.32
N MET A 106 -2.55 5.96 13.59
CA MET A 106 -2.23 4.89 12.65
C MET A 106 -1.36 5.38 11.48
N MET A 107 -1.63 6.59 10.98
CA MET A 107 -0.88 7.21 9.89
C MET A 107 0.45 7.81 10.36
N HIS A 108 0.64 8.03 11.66
CA HIS A 108 1.90 8.50 12.21
C HIS A 108 3.02 7.46 11.95
N GLY A 109 4.04 7.86 11.22
CA GLY A 109 5.12 6.97 10.75
C GLY A 109 4.85 6.25 9.42
N ASN A 110 3.59 6.15 8.96
CA ASN A 110 3.21 5.51 7.70
C ASN A 110 2.80 6.51 6.60
N PHE A 111 2.78 7.79 6.91
CA PHE A 111 2.41 8.86 5.98
C PHE A 111 3.18 8.80 4.66
N GLY A 112 4.51 8.62 4.72
CA GLY A 112 5.34 8.53 3.51
C GLY A 112 5.02 7.31 2.64
N ARG A 113 4.74 6.16 3.25
CA ARG A 113 4.32 4.94 2.54
C ARG A 113 3.00 5.16 1.80
N TYR A 114 2.03 5.78 2.47
CA TYR A 114 0.73 6.08 1.88
C TYR A 114 0.83 7.16 0.79
N LEU A 115 1.63 8.20 1.01
CA LEU A 115 1.89 9.23 0.00
C LEU A 115 2.52 8.63 -1.27
N MET A 116 3.50 7.73 -1.13
CA MET A 116 4.09 7.01 -2.27
C MET A 116 3.05 6.16 -3.01
N LEU A 117 2.16 5.51 -2.28
CA LEU A 117 1.05 4.76 -2.87
C LEU A 117 0.15 5.70 -3.70
N LYS A 118 -0.24 6.85 -3.16
CA LYS A 118 -1.04 7.85 -3.90
C LYS A 118 -0.31 8.39 -5.14
N ILE A 119 0.98 8.69 -5.03
CA ILE A 119 1.80 9.15 -6.15
C ILE A 119 1.89 8.08 -7.24
N SER A 120 1.95 6.80 -6.88
CA SER A 120 1.98 5.69 -7.84
C SER A 120 0.74 5.64 -8.74
N PHE A 121 -0.39 6.22 -8.33
CA PHE A 121 -1.58 6.30 -9.18
C PHE A 121 -1.57 7.46 -10.17
N ILE A 122 -0.68 8.45 -10.02
CA ILE A 122 -0.60 9.61 -10.93
C ILE A 122 -0.40 9.18 -12.38
N PRO A 123 0.53 8.26 -12.73
CA PRO A 123 0.69 7.80 -14.11
C PRO A 123 -0.56 7.13 -14.68
N LEU A 124 -1.30 6.37 -13.85
CA LEU A 124 -2.56 5.74 -14.27
C LEU A 124 -3.64 6.79 -14.54
N MET A 125 -3.71 7.82 -13.70
CA MET A 125 -4.63 8.95 -13.90
C MET A 125 -4.29 9.71 -15.19
N PHE A 126 -3.00 9.90 -15.49
CA PHE A 126 -2.55 10.48 -16.76
C PHE A 126 -2.97 9.61 -17.96
N LEU A 127 -2.81 8.29 -17.85
CA LEU A 127 -3.22 7.36 -18.89
C LEU A 127 -4.73 7.43 -19.17
N SER A 128 -5.54 7.73 -18.17
CA SER A 128 -7.00 7.86 -18.33
C SER A 128 -7.40 9.00 -19.26
N VAL A 129 -6.61 10.07 -19.36
CA VAL A 129 -6.86 11.20 -20.26
C VAL A 129 -6.81 10.73 -21.71
N PHE A 130 -5.86 9.87 -22.08
CA PHE A 130 -5.72 9.33 -23.44
C PHE A 130 -6.87 8.38 -23.83
N THR A 131 -7.53 7.79 -22.85
CA THR A 131 -8.67 6.90 -23.07
C THR A 131 -10.02 7.60 -22.88
N PHE A 132 -10.06 8.94 -22.96
CA PHE A 132 -11.26 9.73 -22.68
C PHE A 132 -11.93 9.36 -21.36
N TYR A 133 -11.13 9.16 -20.32
CA TYR A 133 -11.56 8.80 -18.96
C TYR A 133 -12.21 7.41 -18.81
N ILE A 134 -12.32 6.61 -19.89
CA ILE A 134 -12.87 5.25 -19.82
C ILE A 134 -12.05 4.38 -18.87
N ALA A 135 -10.72 4.54 -18.85
CA ALA A 135 -9.83 3.81 -17.95
C ALA A 135 -10.14 4.04 -16.45
N LEU A 136 -10.76 5.18 -16.07
CA LEU A 136 -11.13 5.46 -14.69
C LEU A 136 -12.10 4.43 -14.12
N LEU A 137 -12.94 3.82 -14.96
CA LEU A 137 -13.87 2.78 -14.52
C LEU A 137 -13.14 1.58 -13.88
N TRP A 138 -11.91 1.31 -14.33
CA TRP A 138 -11.06 0.25 -13.79
C TRP A 138 -10.10 0.77 -12.71
N ILE A 139 -9.62 1.99 -12.87
CA ILE A 139 -8.65 2.62 -11.96
C ILE A 139 -9.30 2.87 -10.59
N PHE A 140 -10.54 3.36 -10.53
CA PHE A 140 -11.21 3.65 -9.25
C PHE A 140 -11.36 2.43 -8.33
N PRO A 141 -11.92 1.28 -8.80
CA PRO A 141 -12.00 0.09 -7.93
C PRO A 141 -10.62 -0.45 -7.57
N TYR A 142 -9.63 -0.34 -8.46
CA TYR A 142 -8.26 -0.73 -8.16
C TYR A 142 -7.64 0.15 -7.05
N MET A 143 -7.82 1.46 -7.12
CA MET A 143 -7.38 2.39 -6.06
C MET A 143 -8.06 2.07 -4.73
N ALA A 144 -9.38 1.89 -4.74
CA ALA A 144 -10.15 1.58 -3.53
C ALA A 144 -9.66 0.27 -2.87
N MET A 145 -9.44 -0.77 -3.66
CA MET A 145 -8.92 -2.04 -3.14
C MET A 145 -7.51 -1.91 -2.56
N THR A 146 -6.65 -1.11 -3.21
CA THR A 146 -5.29 -0.86 -2.73
C THR A 146 -5.29 -0.09 -1.40
N GLU A 147 -6.19 0.87 -1.23
CA GLU A 147 -6.37 1.62 0.02
C GLU A 147 -6.87 0.71 1.15
N VAL A 148 -7.85 -0.16 0.87
CA VAL A 148 -8.32 -1.17 1.83
C VAL A 148 -7.19 -2.10 2.24
N MET A 149 -6.37 -2.58 1.29
CA MET A 149 -5.23 -3.44 1.61
C MET A 149 -4.18 -2.70 2.45
N PHE A 150 -3.95 -1.43 2.18
CA PHE A 150 -3.05 -0.60 3.00
C PHE A 150 -3.58 -0.45 4.43
N TYR A 151 -4.89 -0.19 4.60
CA TYR A 151 -5.54 -0.14 5.91
C TYR A 151 -5.37 -1.45 6.68
N ARG A 152 -5.61 -2.59 6.03
CA ARG A 152 -5.45 -3.93 6.63
C ARG A 152 -3.99 -4.26 6.97
N ASP A 153 -3.02 -3.72 6.22
CA ASP A 153 -1.60 -3.82 6.58
C ASP A 153 -1.29 -3.03 7.85
N LEU A 154 -1.87 -1.84 8.01
CA LEU A 154 -1.73 -1.00 9.20
C LEU A 154 -2.36 -1.63 10.45
N THR A 155 -3.53 -2.27 10.32
CA THR A 155 -4.20 -2.97 11.43
C THR A 155 -3.53 -4.29 11.80
N GLY A 156 -2.61 -4.77 10.96
CA GLY A 156 -1.92 -6.05 11.16
C GLY A 156 -2.70 -7.29 10.72
N GLU A 157 -3.93 -7.13 10.21
CA GLU A 157 -4.77 -8.25 9.76
C GLU A 157 -4.11 -9.07 8.66
N LEU A 158 -3.40 -8.41 7.72
CA LEU A 158 -2.69 -9.12 6.65
C LEU A 158 -1.57 -10.03 7.16
N LYS A 159 -0.93 -9.68 8.28
CA LYS A 159 0.11 -10.52 8.90
C LYS A 159 -0.52 -11.76 9.51
N VAL A 160 -1.62 -11.59 10.25
CA VAL A 160 -2.36 -12.69 10.86
C VAL A 160 -2.86 -13.65 9.78
N GLN A 161 -3.46 -13.14 8.70
CA GLN A 161 -3.92 -13.99 7.59
C GLN A 161 -2.80 -14.79 6.93
N LYS A 162 -1.65 -14.16 6.66
CA LYS A 162 -0.49 -14.87 6.10
C LYS A 162 0.01 -15.97 7.03
N GLU A 163 0.07 -15.69 8.33
CA GLU A 163 0.46 -16.71 9.31
C GLU A 163 -0.54 -17.87 9.38
N GLU A 164 -1.85 -17.59 9.28
CA GLU A 164 -2.88 -18.62 9.22
C GLU A 164 -2.80 -19.44 7.93
N GLU A 165 -2.60 -18.81 6.77
CA GLU A 165 -2.40 -19.49 5.50
C GLU A 165 -1.14 -20.35 5.52
N GLU A 166 -0.04 -19.85 6.06
CA GLU A 166 1.20 -20.62 6.21
C GLU A 166 1.06 -21.80 7.17
N ARG A 167 0.28 -21.64 8.27
CA ARG A 167 -0.05 -22.76 9.18
C ARG A 167 -0.91 -23.79 8.47
N ALA A 168 -1.97 -23.37 7.80
CA ALA A 168 -2.83 -24.25 7.05
C ALA A 168 -2.07 -25.00 5.94
N ALA A 169 -1.16 -24.32 5.24
CA ALA A 169 -0.31 -24.94 4.23
C ALA A 169 0.64 -25.99 4.84
N ARG A 170 1.25 -25.68 6.00
CA ARG A 170 2.08 -26.65 6.73
C ARG A 170 1.29 -27.87 7.21
N ASP A 171 0.11 -27.64 7.77
CA ASP A 171 -0.77 -28.71 8.24
C ASP A 171 -1.28 -29.60 7.09
N TYR A 172 -1.44 -29.01 5.89
CA TYR A 172 -1.80 -29.76 4.69
C TYR A 172 -0.66 -30.62 4.13
N VAL A 173 0.58 -30.11 4.21
CA VAL A 173 1.77 -30.80 3.68
C VAL A 173 2.19 -31.95 4.61
N ASN A 174 2.10 -31.79 5.93
CA ASN A 174 2.52 -32.80 6.90
C ASN A 174 1.84 -34.17 6.72
N PRO A 175 0.50 -34.29 6.63
CA PRO A 175 -0.13 -35.59 6.48
C PRO A 175 0.16 -36.25 5.13
N MET A 176 0.44 -35.47 4.10
CA MET A 176 0.83 -36.00 2.80
C MET A 176 2.26 -36.56 2.82
N PHE A 177 3.18 -35.86 3.50
CA PHE A 177 4.56 -36.31 3.66
C PHE A 177 4.66 -37.57 4.55
N ASP A 178 3.87 -37.61 5.64
CA ASP A 178 3.81 -38.76 6.53
C ASP A 178 3.22 -40.00 5.83
N SER A 179 2.28 -39.83 4.91
CA SER A 179 1.74 -40.92 4.11
C SER A 179 2.74 -41.49 3.11
N TYR A 180 3.61 -40.65 2.54
CA TYR A 180 4.70 -41.10 1.65
C TYR A 180 5.81 -41.80 2.44
N SER A 181 6.20 -41.28 3.61
CA SER A 181 7.22 -41.89 4.45
C SER A 181 6.79 -43.24 5.07
N GLN A 182 5.48 -43.45 5.27
CA GLN A 182 4.95 -44.74 5.71
C GLN A 182 4.81 -45.77 4.59
N SER A 183 4.71 -45.32 3.33
CA SER A 183 4.63 -46.23 2.18
C SER A 183 5.99 -46.71 1.69
N GLU A 184 7.08 -46.08 2.11
CA GLU A 184 8.47 -46.40 1.79
C GLU A 184 9.22 -47.16 2.89
N GLN A 185 8.54 -47.74 3.88
CA GLN A 185 9.19 -48.76 4.69
C GLN A 185 9.38 -50.01 3.82
N PRO A 186 10.66 -50.32 3.42
CA PRO A 186 10.90 -51.56 2.71
C PRO A 186 10.48 -52.70 3.64
N GLN A 187 9.53 -53.53 3.20
CA GLN A 187 9.41 -54.86 3.78
C GLN A 187 10.79 -55.52 3.57
N GLU A 188 11.50 -55.77 4.67
CA GLU A 188 12.68 -56.59 4.66
C GLU A 188 12.29 -58.01 4.20
N ASP A 189 12.27 -58.19 2.88
CA ASP A 189 12.27 -59.48 2.29
C ASP A 189 13.75 -59.91 2.17
N GLU A 190 14.16 -60.84 3.05
CA GLU A 190 15.52 -61.28 3.28
C GLU A 190 16.14 -62.06 2.08
N THR A 191 15.65 -61.89 0.85
CA THR A 191 16.09 -62.72 -0.28
C THR A 191 16.55 -62.02 -1.55
N HIS A 192 16.99 -60.72 -1.47
CA HIS A 192 17.64 -60.17 -2.67
C HIS A 192 19.00 -59.55 -2.36
N PRO A 193 20.08 -59.90 -3.09
CA PRO A 193 21.42 -59.37 -2.91
C PRO A 193 21.41 -57.87 -3.25
N GLN A 194 21.96 -57.07 -2.36
CA GLN A 194 22.25 -55.65 -2.51
C GLN A 194 23.17 -55.37 -3.70
N GLN A 195 22.64 -55.16 -4.90
CA GLN A 195 23.48 -54.86 -6.04
C GLN A 195 22.76 -53.99 -7.10
N PHE A 196 22.10 -52.87 -6.72
CA PHE A 196 21.57 -52.02 -7.79
C PHE A 196 21.72 -50.50 -7.63
N TRP A 197 22.28 -49.98 -6.58
CA TRP A 197 22.51 -48.54 -6.48
C TRP A 197 23.94 -48.23 -6.00
N ARG A 198 24.92 -48.64 -6.81
CA ARG A 198 26.26 -48.03 -6.72
C ARG A 198 26.27 -46.92 -7.77
N VAL A 199 25.95 -45.69 -7.38
CA VAL A 199 26.25 -44.48 -8.16
C VAL A 199 27.76 -44.44 -8.31
N PRO A 200 28.33 -44.36 -9.53
CA PRO A 200 29.76 -44.15 -9.71
C PRO A 200 30.16 -42.83 -9.06
N GLU A 201 31.14 -42.82 -8.19
CA GLU A 201 31.72 -41.64 -7.55
C GLU A 201 32.56 -40.76 -8.51
N GLU A 202 32.27 -40.84 -9.80
CA GLU A 202 32.98 -40.09 -10.83
C GLU A 202 31.99 -39.19 -11.53
N SER A 203 31.67 -38.02 -10.98
CA SER A 203 31.29 -36.78 -11.67
C SER A 203 30.49 -35.82 -10.80
N VAL A 204 30.97 -35.39 -9.64
CA VAL A 204 30.53 -34.13 -9.02
C VAL A 204 31.75 -33.40 -8.47
N SER A 205 32.57 -32.91 -9.39
CA SER A 205 33.45 -31.79 -9.11
C SER A 205 32.61 -30.53 -9.35
N TYR A 206 31.91 -30.05 -8.34
CA TYR A 206 31.50 -28.65 -8.32
C TYR A 206 32.75 -27.84 -8.04
N GLU A 207 33.36 -27.32 -9.10
CA GLU A 207 34.34 -26.26 -9.03
C GLU A 207 33.61 -25.05 -8.40
N ASN A 208 33.96 -24.73 -7.17
CA ASN A 208 33.59 -23.50 -6.49
C ASN A 208 34.38 -22.36 -7.14
N GLU A 209 33.87 -21.80 -8.25
CA GLU A 209 34.42 -20.59 -8.88
C GLU A 209 34.09 -19.30 -8.08
N ASP A 210 33.32 -19.37 -7.01
CA ASP A 210 32.86 -18.17 -6.28
C ASP A 210 33.78 -17.77 -5.11
N GLU A 211 34.74 -18.56 -4.68
CA GLU A 211 35.65 -18.15 -3.58
C GLU A 211 36.95 -17.45 -4.04
N GLN A 212 37.30 -17.50 -5.31
CA GLN A 212 38.52 -16.79 -5.77
C GLN A 212 38.28 -15.30 -6.10
N ASN A 213 37.06 -14.86 -6.21
CA ASN A 213 36.74 -13.47 -6.57
C ASN A 213 36.62 -12.52 -5.35
N ILE A 214 36.65 -13.05 -4.14
CA ILE A 214 36.56 -12.24 -2.90
C ILE A 214 37.94 -11.89 -2.36
N THR A 215 38.96 -12.72 -2.63
CA THR A 215 40.33 -12.43 -2.19
C THR A 215 41.05 -11.41 -3.07
N ASP A 216 40.69 -11.31 -4.34
CA ASP A 216 41.29 -10.35 -5.27
C ASP A 216 40.79 -8.92 -5.08
N SER A 217 39.58 -8.76 -4.56
CA SER A 217 39.00 -7.42 -4.26
C SER A 217 39.56 -6.79 -2.98
N THR A 218 40.07 -7.58 -2.05
CA THR A 218 40.64 -7.09 -0.78
C THR A 218 42.13 -6.70 -0.96
N GLU A 219 42.82 -7.33 -1.90
CA GLU A 219 44.22 -7.01 -2.19
C GLU A 219 44.39 -5.71 -2.98
N ILE A 220 43.38 -5.35 -3.83
CA ILE A 220 43.37 -4.10 -4.60
C ILE A 220 43.06 -2.88 -3.70
N GLN A 221 42.28 -3.07 -2.63
CA GLN A 221 42.01 -1.96 -1.69
C GLN A 221 43.20 -1.68 -0.76
N ASN A 222 44.01 -2.67 -0.42
CA ASN A 222 45.19 -2.44 0.43
C ASN A 222 46.39 -1.81 -0.33
N VAL A 223 46.43 -1.95 -1.65
CA VAL A 223 47.47 -1.30 -2.47
C VAL A 223 47.15 0.18 -2.72
N GLN A 224 45.85 0.55 -2.70
CA GLN A 224 45.41 1.92 -2.94
C GLN A 224 45.62 2.81 -1.69
N THR A 225 45.54 2.25 -0.47
CA THR A 225 45.75 2.99 0.78
C THR A 225 47.25 3.26 1.05
N ASP A 226 48.15 2.37 0.56
CA ASP A 226 49.60 2.59 0.75
C ASP A 226 50.21 3.61 -0.25
N MET A 227 49.50 4.01 -1.29
CA MET A 227 49.96 5.00 -2.25
C MET A 227 49.60 6.46 -1.86
N ASP A 228 48.55 6.66 -1.04
CA ASP A 228 48.15 7.98 -0.63
C ASP A 228 48.92 8.50 0.59
N ASP A 229 49.54 7.63 1.40
CA ASP A 229 50.32 8.00 2.57
C ASP A 229 51.81 8.40 2.24
N LYS A 230 52.21 8.38 0.96
CA LYS A 230 53.56 8.78 0.53
C LYS A 230 53.60 10.11 -0.23
N LYS A 231 52.56 10.91 -0.18
CA LYS A 231 52.47 12.23 -0.85
C LYS A 231 52.17 13.41 0.07
N GLU A 232 52.53 13.31 1.37
CA GLU A 232 52.70 14.51 2.22
C GLU A 232 54.15 14.61 2.70
#